data_1f0fccacd6bf07efef5b49fe92bcbb72
#
_entry.id   1f0fccacd6bf07efef5b49fe92bcbb72
#
_cell.length_a   1.000
_cell.length_b   1.000
_cell.length_c   1.000
_cell.angle_alpha   90.00
_cell.angle_beta   90.00
_cell.angle_gamma   90.00
#
_symmetry.space_group_name_H-M   'P 1'
#
loop_
_entity.id
_entity.type
_entity.pdbx_description
1 polymer ?
#
loop_
_entity_poly.entity_id
_entity_poly.type
_entity_poly.pdbx_seq_one_letter_code
_entity_poly.pdbx_strand_id
1 'polypeptide(L)'
;AVVTSIMHYYLFMDAIDRDLVRLLQEDGSLSAGELGESVGLAGTSCWRRVQRLQQQGIITGRVALVDPAAVNLGVAALVEIRTHDHSSAWLDRFTTGIGEFPEIVAAWRTSGEVDYMLRVLVPDIAAYDAFYKRLIRRVDLFDVRTIFVMEELKYTTAVPLDYAFGG
;
A
#
# COMPACT_ATOMS: atom_id res chain seq x y z
N ALA A 1 -2.54 -23.18 -2.28
CA ALA A 1 -2.58 -22.61 -0.91
C ALA A 1 -3.13 -21.19 -0.88
N VAL A 2 -2.79 -20.32 -1.86
CA VAL A 2 -3.26 -18.93 -1.90
C VAL A 2 -4.75 -18.82 -2.22
N VAL A 3 -5.26 -19.63 -3.15
CA VAL A 3 -6.68 -19.62 -3.59
C VAL A 3 -7.63 -20.09 -2.47
N THR A 4 -7.21 -21.08 -1.67
CA THR A 4 -8.03 -21.60 -0.55
C THR A 4 -8.13 -20.58 0.60
N SER A 5 -7.09 -19.77 0.81
CA SER A 5 -7.10 -18.71 1.84
C SER A 5 -8.05 -17.58 1.46
N ILE A 6 -8.10 -17.19 0.19
CA ILE A 6 -8.98 -16.12 -0.32
C ILE A 6 -10.47 -16.51 -0.13
N MET A 7 -10.85 -17.74 -0.46
CA MET A 7 -12.25 -18.22 -0.29
C MET A 7 -12.72 -18.22 1.17
N HIS A 8 -11.82 -18.35 2.14
CA HIS A 8 -12.19 -18.35 3.56
C HIS A 8 -12.54 -16.95 4.08
N TYR A 9 -11.96 -15.88 3.50
CA TYR A 9 -12.26 -14.49 3.88
C TYR A 9 -13.62 -13.99 3.36
N TYR A 10 -14.09 -14.48 2.20
CA TYR A 10 -15.38 -14.09 1.61
C TYR A 10 -16.60 -14.50 2.44
N LEU A 11 -16.47 -15.50 3.33
CA LEU A 11 -17.56 -16.05 4.14
C LEU A 11 -17.86 -15.26 5.44
N PHE A 12 -17.04 -14.25 5.79
CA PHE A 12 -17.12 -13.63 7.13
C PHE A 12 -17.46 -12.13 7.17
N MET A 13 -17.67 -11.47 6.01
CA MET A 13 -17.99 -10.05 5.95
C MET A 13 -19.43 -9.85 5.43
N ASP A 14 -20.35 -9.41 6.29
CA ASP A 14 -21.73 -9.08 5.91
C ASP A 14 -21.84 -7.63 5.37
N ALA A 15 -23.05 -7.23 4.97
CA ALA A 15 -23.29 -5.89 4.41
C ALA A 15 -22.92 -4.78 5.41
N ILE A 16 -23.19 -4.98 6.69
CA ILE A 16 -22.86 -4.01 7.75
C ILE A 16 -21.33 -3.91 7.91
N ASP A 17 -20.63 -5.03 7.88
CA ASP A 17 -19.16 -5.03 7.94
C ASP A 17 -18.55 -4.26 6.75
N ARG A 18 -19.11 -4.43 5.54
CA ARG A 18 -18.71 -3.67 4.36
C ARG A 18 -18.93 -2.17 4.56
N ASP A 19 -20.07 -1.77 5.08
CA ASP A 19 -20.37 -0.37 5.31
C ASP A 19 -19.46 0.23 6.40
N LEU A 20 -19.14 -0.51 7.46
CA LEU A 20 -18.15 -0.11 8.46
C LEU A 20 -16.75 0.07 7.85
N VAL A 21 -16.31 -0.85 6.98
CA VAL A 21 -15.01 -0.72 6.29
C VAL A 21 -15.02 0.46 5.33
N ARG A 22 -16.13 0.72 4.61
CA ARG A 22 -16.26 1.87 3.73
C ARG A 22 -16.09 3.18 4.50
N LEU A 23 -16.85 3.35 5.59
CA LEU A 23 -16.76 4.53 6.45
C LEU A 23 -15.34 4.73 7.00
N LEU A 24 -14.69 3.66 7.45
CA LEU A 24 -13.33 3.73 7.98
C LEU A 24 -12.25 3.97 6.91
N GLN A 25 -12.52 3.67 5.66
CA GLN A 25 -11.65 4.05 4.54
C GLN A 25 -11.79 5.55 4.19
N GLU A 26 -12.96 6.13 4.41
CA GLU A 26 -13.23 7.56 4.22
C GLU A 26 -12.68 8.39 5.39
N ASP A 27 -12.97 7.94 6.62
CA ASP A 27 -12.47 8.57 7.84
C ASP A 27 -12.09 7.53 8.90
N GLY A 28 -10.78 7.25 9.00
CA GLY A 28 -10.22 6.32 9.98
C GLY A 28 -10.32 6.80 11.43
N SER A 29 -10.70 8.05 11.69
CA SER A 29 -10.82 8.63 13.04
C SER A 29 -12.19 8.37 13.70
N LEU A 30 -13.19 7.90 12.93
CA LEU A 30 -14.54 7.65 13.43
C LEU A 30 -14.55 6.75 14.67
N SER A 31 -15.24 7.21 15.71
CA SER A 31 -15.49 6.46 16.94
C SER A 31 -16.52 5.33 16.71
N ALA A 32 -16.55 4.37 17.61
CA ALA A 32 -17.55 3.30 17.56
C ALA A 32 -19.00 3.82 17.67
N GLY A 33 -19.21 4.94 18.34
CA GLY A 33 -20.51 5.61 18.44
C GLY A 33 -20.96 6.16 17.10
N GLU A 34 -20.11 6.96 16.44
CA GLU A 34 -20.37 7.56 15.12
C GLU A 34 -20.59 6.48 14.03
N LEU A 35 -19.78 5.42 14.07
CA LEU A 35 -20.00 4.26 13.22
C LEU A 35 -21.37 3.62 13.47
N GLY A 36 -21.74 3.49 14.76
CA GLY A 36 -23.03 2.93 15.17
C GLY A 36 -24.20 3.74 14.64
N GLU A 37 -24.16 5.05 14.76
CA GLU A 37 -25.19 5.95 14.22
C GLU A 37 -25.30 5.80 12.70
N SER A 38 -24.18 5.66 12.00
CA SER A 38 -24.14 5.55 10.53
C SER A 38 -24.75 4.24 10.00
N VAL A 39 -24.60 3.13 10.75
CA VAL A 39 -25.07 1.80 10.32
C VAL A 39 -26.26 1.26 11.12
N GLY A 40 -26.85 2.08 12.00
CA GLY A 40 -28.02 1.71 12.80
C GLY A 40 -27.74 0.65 13.87
N LEU A 41 -26.55 0.64 14.47
CA LEU A 41 -26.14 -0.29 15.52
C LEU A 41 -25.66 0.44 16.77
N ALA A 42 -25.71 -0.26 17.92
CA ALA A 42 -25.06 0.23 19.14
C ALA A 42 -23.53 0.28 18.94
N GLY A 43 -22.85 1.32 19.45
CA GLY A 43 -21.42 1.50 19.33
C GLY A 43 -20.59 0.30 19.82
N THR A 44 -21.04 -0.39 20.89
CA THR A 44 -20.40 -1.63 21.37
C THR A 44 -20.45 -2.77 20.35
N SER A 45 -21.54 -2.86 19.57
CA SER A 45 -21.67 -3.84 18.49
C SER A 45 -20.73 -3.51 17.33
N CYS A 46 -20.64 -2.24 16.94
CA CYS A 46 -19.70 -1.76 15.93
C CYS A 46 -18.25 -2.00 16.35
N TRP A 47 -17.91 -1.65 17.60
CA TRP A 47 -16.56 -1.90 18.11
C TRP A 47 -16.17 -3.38 18.01
N ARG A 48 -17.05 -4.32 18.40
CA ARG A 48 -16.80 -5.77 18.29
C ARG A 48 -16.59 -6.21 16.86
N ARG A 49 -17.38 -5.68 15.91
CA ARG A 49 -17.23 -5.97 14.48
C ARG A 49 -15.89 -5.47 13.92
N VAL A 50 -15.53 -4.23 14.23
CA VAL A 50 -14.25 -3.64 13.83
C VAL A 50 -13.06 -4.44 14.39
N GLN A 51 -13.11 -4.82 15.69
CA GLN A 51 -12.07 -5.67 16.28
C GLN A 51 -11.96 -7.03 15.58
N ARG A 52 -13.09 -7.65 15.23
CA ARG A 52 -13.08 -8.89 14.45
C ARG A 52 -12.45 -8.69 13.08
N LEU A 53 -12.80 -7.64 12.35
CA LEU A 53 -12.24 -7.32 11.02
C LEU A 53 -10.73 -7.06 11.10
N GLN A 54 -10.24 -6.45 12.17
CA GLN A 54 -8.81 -6.30 12.44
C GLN A 54 -8.14 -7.64 12.73
N GLN A 55 -8.71 -8.48 13.59
CA GLN A 55 -8.17 -9.82 13.91
C GLN A 55 -8.13 -10.73 12.67
N GLN A 56 -9.08 -10.57 11.76
CA GLN A 56 -9.12 -11.28 10.49
C GLN A 56 -8.16 -10.72 9.43
N GLY A 57 -7.48 -9.59 9.72
CA GLY A 57 -6.58 -8.93 8.78
C GLY A 57 -7.27 -8.20 7.62
N ILE A 58 -8.61 -8.04 7.67
CA ILE A 58 -9.37 -7.24 6.68
C ILE A 58 -9.03 -5.76 6.86
N ILE A 59 -9.02 -5.29 8.10
CA ILE A 59 -8.48 -3.97 8.46
C ILE A 59 -7.07 -4.19 8.97
N THR A 60 -6.07 -3.83 8.20
CA THR A 60 -4.65 -4.02 8.53
C THR A 60 -4.11 -2.96 9.47
N GLY A 61 -4.74 -1.79 9.53
CA GLY A 61 -4.36 -0.69 10.41
C GLY A 61 -5.17 0.58 10.13
N ARG A 62 -4.96 1.58 10.97
CA ARG A 62 -5.43 2.96 10.78
C ARG A 62 -4.23 3.86 10.90
N VAL A 63 -3.99 4.70 9.92
CA VAL A 63 -2.83 5.58 9.83
C VAL A 63 -3.25 6.99 9.46
N ALA A 64 -2.48 7.98 9.88
CA ALA A 64 -2.64 9.33 9.34
C ALA A 64 -2.09 9.36 7.91
N LEU A 65 -2.85 9.94 7.00
CA LEU A 65 -2.38 10.27 5.65
C LEU A 65 -1.68 11.62 5.70
N VAL A 66 -0.47 11.67 5.15
CA VAL A 66 0.35 12.87 5.11
C VAL A 66 0.49 13.31 3.66
N ASP A 67 0.26 14.60 3.39
CA ASP A 67 0.57 15.20 2.10
C ASP A 67 2.10 15.28 1.93
N PRO A 68 2.67 14.56 0.95
CA PRO A 68 4.12 14.58 0.73
C PRO A 68 4.66 15.98 0.44
N ALA A 69 3.92 16.82 -0.28
CA ALA A 69 4.34 18.18 -0.60
C ALA A 69 4.42 19.07 0.67
N ALA A 70 3.50 18.87 1.62
CA ALA A 70 3.49 19.62 2.89
C ALA A 70 4.70 19.25 3.79
N VAL A 71 5.37 18.14 3.55
CA VAL A 71 6.56 17.70 4.28
C VAL A 71 7.83 17.70 3.41
N ASN A 72 7.84 18.57 2.40
CA ASN A 72 8.98 18.79 1.50
C ASN A 72 9.38 17.56 0.65
N LEU A 73 8.42 16.73 0.26
CA LEU A 73 8.63 15.59 -0.65
C LEU A 73 7.89 15.85 -1.97
N GLY A 74 8.30 16.94 -2.66
CA GLY A 74 7.61 17.46 -3.85
C GLY A 74 7.87 16.67 -5.13
N VAL A 75 8.78 15.69 -5.15
CA VAL A 75 9.08 14.88 -6.33
C VAL A 75 8.74 13.42 -6.07
N ALA A 76 7.84 12.90 -6.89
CA ALA A 76 7.53 11.49 -6.97
C ALA A 76 8.16 10.87 -8.21
N ALA A 77 8.78 9.70 -8.07
CA ALA A 77 9.35 8.94 -9.17
C ALA A 77 8.87 7.49 -9.15
N LEU A 78 8.62 6.94 -10.33
CA LEU A 78 8.46 5.52 -10.56
C LEU A 78 9.77 4.97 -11.12
N VAL A 79 10.35 4.01 -10.41
CA VAL A 79 11.64 3.42 -10.78
C VAL A 79 11.40 2.01 -11.26
N GLU A 80 11.58 1.79 -12.54
CA GLU A 80 11.51 0.50 -13.22
C GLU A 80 12.86 -0.20 -13.09
N ILE A 81 12.86 -1.45 -12.64
CA ILE A 81 14.06 -2.25 -12.44
C ILE A 81 13.94 -3.53 -13.24
N ARG A 82 15.03 -3.87 -13.94
CA ARG A 82 15.21 -5.17 -14.59
C ARG A 82 16.42 -5.89 -14.00
N THR A 83 16.33 -7.20 -13.91
CA THR A 83 17.42 -8.06 -13.43
C THR A 83 17.60 -9.25 -14.35
N HIS A 84 18.82 -9.77 -14.42
CA HIS A 84 19.11 -11.05 -15.06
C HIS A 84 19.13 -12.21 -14.05
N ASP A 85 19.19 -11.89 -12.75
CA ASP A 85 19.23 -12.90 -11.69
C ASP A 85 17.83 -12.98 -11.01
N HIS A 86 17.12 -14.06 -11.27
CA HIS A 86 15.81 -14.35 -10.69
C HIS A 86 15.88 -15.35 -9.52
N SER A 87 17.08 -15.56 -8.95
CA SER A 87 17.26 -16.44 -7.79
C SER A 87 16.62 -15.88 -6.52
N SER A 88 16.20 -16.75 -5.62
CA SER A 88 15.70 -16.35 -4.30
C SER A 88 16.73 -15.54 -3.51
N ALA A 89 18.01 -15.92 -3.62
CA ALA A 89 19.09 -15.22 -2.96
C ALA A 89 19.26 -13.77 -3.45
N TRP A 90 19.08 -13.52 -4.75
CA TRP A 90 19.06 -12.15 -5.27
C TRP A 90 17.83 -11.38 -4.74
N LEU A 91 16.64 -12.01 -4.78
CA LEU A 91 15.41 -11.39 -4.30
C LEU A 91 15.50 -10.99 -2.81
N ASP A 92 16.07 -11.87 -1.98
CA ASP A 92 16.26 -11.59 -0.56
C ASP A 92 17.19 -10.40 -0.33
N ARG A 93 18.32 -10.33 -1.08
CA ARG A 93 19.25 -9.18 -1.03
C ARG A 93 18.58 -7.90 -1.52
N PHE A 94 17.82 -7.99 -2.62
CA PHE A 94 17.09 -6.86 -3.20
C PHE A 94 16.06 -6.33 -2.19
N THR A 95 15.21 -7.20 -1.64
CA THR A 95 14.16 -6.81 -0.70
C THR A 95 14.74 -6.20 0.58
N THR A 96 15.81 -6.80 1.10
CA THR A 96 16.53 -6.24 2.27
C THR A 96 17.12 -4.88 1.91
N GLY A 97 17.77 -4.78 0.75
CA GLY A 97 18.43 -3.55 0.30
C GLY A 97 17.48 -2.39 0.12
N ILE A 98 16.34 -2.59 -0.56
CA ILE A 98 15.34 -1.53 -0.74
C ILE A 98 14.65 -1.14 0.57
N GLY A 99 14.55 -2.04 1.54
CA GLY A 99 13.98 -1.75 2.86
C GLY A 99 14.81 -0.77 3.70
N GLU A 100 16.07 -0.52 3.34
CA GLU A 100 16.94 0.46 4.00
C GLU A 100 16.70 1.91 3.54
N PHE A 101 15.90 2.11 2.49
CA PHE A 101 15.66 3.43 1.88
C PHE A 101 14.27 3.96 2.27
N PRO A 102 14.18 4.94 3.19
CA PRO A 102 12.90 5.54 3.57
C PRO A 102 12.23 6.29 2.41
N GLU A 103 12.98 6.68 1.39
CA GLU A 103 12.46 7.31 0.19
C GLU A 103 11.61 6.34 -0.66
N ILE A 104 11.82 5.02 -0.53
CA ILE A 104 11.02 4.01 -1.21
C ILE A 104 9.75 3.75 -0.39
N VAL A 105 8.63 4.30 -0.85
CA VAL A 105 7.34 4.20 -0.14
C VAL A 105 6.48 3.04 -0.63
N ALA A 106 6.81 2.46 -1.79
CA ALA A 106 6.18 1.22 -2.27
C ALA A 106 7.12 0.47 -3.22
N ALA A 107 6.99 -0.86 -3.26
CA ALA A 107 7.73 -1.72 -4.15
C ALA A 107 6.84 -2.89 -4.60
N TRP A 108 6.85 -3.20 -5.88
CA TRP A 108 6.10 -4.30 -6.46
C TRP A 108 7.00 -5.15 -7.35
N ARG A 109 6.78 -6.45 -7.33
CA ARG A 109 7.21 -7.35 -8.40
C ARG A 109 6.14 -7.34 -9.48
N THR A 110 6.54 -7.15 -10.72
CA THR A 110 5.64 -7.04 -11.88
C THR A 110 5.80 -8.24 -12.82
N SER A 111 4.87 -8.38 -13.74
CA SER A 111 4.95 -9.30 -14.86
C SER A 111 5.16 -8.51 -16.14
N GLY A 112 5.98 -9.00 -17.07
CA GLY A 112 6.28 -8.34 -18.34
C GLY A 112 7.74 -7.93 -18.48
N GLU A 113 8.01 -6.82 -19.17
CA GLU A 113 9.39 -6.37 -19.46
C GLU A 113 10.11 -5.81 -18.24
N VAL A 114 9.38 -5.30 -17.27
CA VAL A 114 9.90 -4.75 -16.01
C VAL A 114 9.71 -5.78 -14.91
N ASP A 115 10.76 -6.10 -14.16
CA ASP A 115 10.71 -7.09 -13.09
C ASP A 115 10.18 -6.50 -11.78
N TYR A 116 10.58 -5.25 -11.47
CA TYR A 116 10.17 -4.56 -10.24
C TYR A 116 9.88 -3.09 -10.51
N MET A 117 8.89 -2.57 -9.79
CA MET A 117 8.53 -1.15 -9.80
C MET A 117 8.64 -0.61 -8.37
N LEU A 118 9.33 0.53 -8.22
CA LEU A 118 9.40 1.25 -6.95
C LEU A 118 8.69 2.59 -7.08
N ARG A 119 8.01 3.02 -6.01
CA ARG A 119 7.57 4.42 -5.85
C ARG A 119 8.52 5.11 -4.87
N VAL A 120 9.12 6.19 -5.31
CA VAL A 120 10.12 6.96 -4.57
C VAL A 120 9.61 8.37 -4.36
N LEU A 121 9.74 8.90 -3.13
CA LEU A 121 9.42 10.28 -2.80
C LEU A 121 10.68 10.98 -2.31
N VAL A 122 10.98 12.14 -2.89
CA VAL A 122 12.17 12.94 -2.55
C VAL A 122 11.84 14.44 -2.62
N PRO A 123 12.65 15.31 -1.98
CA PRO A 123 12.45 16.75 -2.05
C PRO A 123 12.56 17.34 -3.46
N ASP A 124 13.59 16.92 -4.21
CA ASP A 124 13.96 17.47 -5.49
C ASP A 124 14.76 16.46 -6.34
N ILE A 125 15.13 16.88 -7.55
CA ILE A 125 15.91 16.05 -8.49
C ILE A 125 17.34 15.77 -7.98
N ALA A 126 17.95 16.70 -7.24
CA ALA A 126 19.28 16.49 -6.67
C ALA A 126 19.24 15.42 -5.57
N ALA A 127 18.22 15.43 -4.73
CA ALA A 127 17.98 14.39 -3.75
C ALA A 127 17.70 13.03 -4.41
N TYR A 128 16.97 13.01 -5.55
CA TYR A 128 16.79 11.80 -6.33
C TYR A 128 18.13 11.24 -6.86
N ASP A 129 18.99 12.07 -7.42
CA ASP A 129 20.32 11.64 -7.89
C ASP A 129 21.16 11.05 -6.74
N ALA A 130 21.13 11.68 -5.58
CA ALA A 130 21.80 11.16 -4.39
C ALA A 130 21.21 9.81 -3.92
N PHE A 131 19.90 9.67 -3.93
CA PHE A 131 19.20 8.40 -3.65
C PHE A 131 19.61 7.32 -4.68
N TYR A 132 19.54 7.63 -5.98
CA TYR A 132 19.88 6.70 -7.05
C TYR A 132 21.31 6.16 -6.92
N LYS A 133 22.29 7.03 -6.64
CA LYS A 133 23.69 6.64 -6.43
C LYS A 133 23.86 5.71 -5.22
N ARG A 134 23.07 5.85 -4.19
CA ARG A 134 23.06 4.92 -3.04
C ARG A 134 22.42 3.58 -3.43
N LEU A 135 21.30 3.63 -4.14
CA LEU A 135 20.57 2.43 -4.57
C LEU A 135 21.44 1.50 -5.41
N ILE A 136 22.07 2.00 -6.47
CA ILE A 136 22.92 1.20 -7.37
C ILE A 136 24.20 0.66 -6.72
N ARG A 137 24.64 1.24 -5.60
CA ARG A 137 25.75 0.69 -4.80
C ARG A 137 25.28 -0.43 -3.86
N ARG A 138 24.02 -0.38 -3.47
CA ARG A 138 23.48 -1.31 -2.47
C ARG A 138 22.89 -2.56 -3.08
N VAL A 139 22.36 -2.44 -4.29
CA VAL A 139 21.69 -3.53 -5.01
C VAL A 139 22.30 -3.69 -6.39
N ASP A 140 22.59 -4.95 -6.75
CA ASP A 140 23.05 -5.29 -8.10
C ASP A 140 21.84 -5.28 -9.07
N LEU A 141 21.79 -4.25 -9.91
CA LEU A 141 20.70 -3.98 -10.85
C LEU A 141 21.25 -4.05 -12.29
N PHE A 142 20.52 -4.72 -13.18
CA PHE A 142 20.91 -4.79 -14.60
C PHE A 142 20.54 -3.51 -15.35
N ASP A 143 19.28 -3.09 -15.23
CA ASP A 143 18.77 -1.88 -15.89
C ASP A 143 17.81 -1.15 -14.95
N VAL A 144 17.93 0.17 -14.93
CA VAL A 144 17.11 1.05 -14.10
C VAL A 144 16.62 2.22 -14.92
N ARG A 145 15.32 2.34 -15.04
CA ARG A 145 14.66 3.45 -15.71
C ARG A 145 13.83 4.24 -14.72
N THR A 146 13.92 5.56 -14.77
CA THR A 146 13.16 6.46 -13.90
C THR A 146 12.15 7.25 -14.70
N ILE A 147 10.93 7.31 -14.18
CA ILE A 147 9.83 8.11 -14.70
C ILE A 147 9.42 9.07 -13.59
N PHE A 148 9.62 10.38 -13.79
CA PHE A 148 9.13 11.37 -12.85
C PHE A 148 7.65 11.62 -13.06
N VAL A 149 6.88 11.62 -11.96
CA VAL A 149 5.45 11.94 -11.99
C VAL A 149 5.31 13.45 -12.12
N MET A 150 4.69 13.89 -13.19
CA MET A 150 4.47 15.32 -13.45
C MET A 150 3.25 15.84 -12.70
N GLU A 151 2.22 15.03 -12.57
CA GLU A 151 0.98 15.36 -11.89
C GLU A 151 0.33 14.08 -11.37
N GLU A 152 -0.20 14.12 -10.14
CA GLU A 152 -1.01 13.05 -9.58
C GLU A 152 -2.49 13.33 -9.85
N LEU A 153 -3.07 12.63 -10.82
CA LEU A 153 -4.47 12.85 -11.23
C LEU A 153 -5.46 12.18 -10.26
N LYS A 154 -5.05 11.11 -9.60
CA LYS A 154 -5.85 10.40 -8.60
C LYS A 154 -4.96 9.58 -7.70
N TYR A 155 -5.15 9.73 -6.42
CA TYR A 155 -4.57 8.86 -5.40
C TYR A 155 -5.62 8.55 -4.33
N THR A 156 -5.73 7.29 -3.95
CA THR A 156 -6.57 6.86 -2.82
C THR A 156 -6.01 5.60 -2.20
N THR A 157 -6.11 5.49 -0.89
CA THR A 157 -5.82 4.26 -0.15
C THR A 157 -7.04 3.37 -0.02
N ALA A 158 -8.24 3.87 -0.40
CA ALA A 158 -9.48 3.11 -0.34
C ALA A 158 -9.51 2.04 -1.44
N VAL A 159 -9.78 0.80 -1.05
CA VAL A 159 -10.00 -0.32 -1.97
C VAL A 159 -11.47 -0.46 -2.32
N PRO A 160 -11.83 -0.82 -3.57
CA PRO A 160 -13.21 -1.02 -3.97
C PRO A 160 -13.77 -2.28 -3.29
N LEU A 161 -14.84 -2.11 -2.51
CA LEU A 161 -15.46 -3.20 -1.73
C LEU A 161 -16.55 -3.95 -2.50
N ASP A 162 -16.93 -3.48 -3.68
CA ASP A 162 -18.00 -4.10 -4.49
C ASP A 162 -17.61 -5.48 -5.02
N TYR A 163 -16.32 -5.75 -5.14
CA TYR A 163 -15.77 -7.07 -5.52
C TYR A 163 -15.60 -8.01 -4.31
N ALA A 164 -15.77 -7.53 -3.08
CA ALA A 164 -15.55 -8.32 -1.88
C ALA A 164 -16.65 -9.38 -1.65
N PHE A 165 -17.75 -9.31 -2.39
CA PHE A 165 -18.88 -10.23 -2.34
C PHE A 165 -19.14 -10.69 -3.76
N GLY A 166 -18.99 -11.99 -4.02
CA GLY A 166 -19.44 -12.55 -5.29
C GLY A 166 -20.91 -12.17 -5.49
N GLY A 167 -21.18 -11.50 -6.60
CA GLY A 167 -22.55 -11.19 -7.02
C GLY A 167 -23.36 -12.44 -7.25
#